data_04cbb9359aa6b3a982d8c4ce66087461
#
_entry.id   04cbb9359aa6b3a982d8c4ce66087461
#
_cell.length_a   1.000
_cell.length_b   1.000
_cell.length_c   1.000
_cell.angle_alpha   90.00
_cell.angle_beta   90.00
_cell.angle_gamma   90.00
#
_symmetry.space_group_name_H-M   'P 1'
#
loop_
_entity.id
_entity.type
_entity.pdbx_description
1 polymer ?
#
loop_
_entity_poly.entity_id
_entity_poly.type
_entity_poly.pdbx_seq_one_letter_code
_entity_poly.pdbx_strand_id
1 'polypeptide(L)'
;MVSNRTPTKNRVREVRRRLRVTQAELATAVGVSRQTIISTEQGDYSPSVYLALRIAAVLTSTVEDLFPLSEQPTHASALEQP
;
A
#
# COMPACT_ATOMS: atom_id res chain seq x y z
N MET A 1 -11.39 -1.91 -20.76
CA MET A 1 -11.31 -1.89 -20.31
C MET A 1 -10.90 -1.83 -19.62
N VAL A 2 -10.84 -1.90 -19.44
CA VAL A 2 -10.53 -1.98 -18.82
C VAL A 2 -10.18 -2.00 -18.02
N SER A 3 -9.92 -1.87 -17.80
CA SER A 3 -9.46 -1.92 -17.04
C SER A 3 -9.50 -2.38 -16.11
N ASN A 4 -9.50 -2.86 -16.07
CA ASN A 4 -9.54 -3.40 -15.15
C ASN A 4 -8.57 -3.61 -14.44
N ARG A 5 -7.85 -3.51 -14.55
CA ARG A 5 -6.99 -3.65 -13.75
C ARG A 5 -7.14 -2.67 -12.89
N THR A 6 -7.86 -2.79 -12.14
CA THR A 6 -7.88 -1.99 -11.14
C THR A 6 -6.72 -2.19 -10.38
N PRO A 7 -5.92 -1.32 -10.28
CA PRO A 7 -4.77 -1.48 -9.50
C PRO A 7 -5.20 -1.73 -8.12
N THR A 8 -4.40 -2.40 -7.43
CA THR A 8 -4.63 -2.62 -6.08
C THR A 8 -4.56 -1.30 -5.43
N LYS A 9 -5.68 -0.80 -5.07
CA LYS A 9 -5.71 0.44 -4.42
C LYS A 9 -5.25 0.25 -3.03
N ASN A 10 -4.39 1.11 -2.57
CA ASN A 10 -3.99 1.10 -1.18
C ASN A 10 -4.25 2.48 -0.60
N ARG A 11 -4.07 2.62 0.69
CA ARG A 11 -4.42 3.85 1.37
C ARG A 11 -3.21 4.67 1.78
N VAL A 12 -2.06 4.37 1.21
CA VAL A 12 -0.84 5.07 1.58
C VAL A 12 -0.97 6.56 1.31
N ARG A 13 -1.44 6.91 0.11
CA ARG A 13 -1.57 8.31 -0.26
C ARG A 13 -2.57 9.03 0.65
N GLU A 14 -3.68 8.39 0.89
CA GLU A 14 -4.72 8.98 1.73
C GLU A 14 -4.21 9.27 3.13
N VAL A 15 -3.58 8.30 3.75
CA VAL A 15 -3.10 8.47 5.12
C VAL A 15 -1.93 9.44 5.15
N ARG A 16 -1.04 9.34 4.16
CA ARG A 16 0.09 10.25 4.08
C ARG A 16 -0.39 11.70 4.01
N ARG A 17 -1.37 11.96 3.16
CA ARG A 17 -1.87 13.32 2.99
C ARG A 17 -2.59 13.81 4.24
N ARG A 18 -3.28 12.92 4.91
CA ARG A 18 -3.96 13.28 6.15
C ARG A 18 -2.96 13.73 7.19
N LEU A 19 -1.78 13.12 7.20
CA LEU A 19 -0.73 13.48 8.15
C LEU A 19 0.17 14.59 7.63
N ARG A 20 -0.12 15.09 6.42
CA ARG A 20 0.64 16.18 5.83
C ARG A 20 2.09 15.83 5.59
N VAL A 21 2.34 14.59 5.21
CA VAL A 21 3.67 14.11 4.88
C VAL A 21 3.78 14.10 3.37
N THR A 22 4.84 14.67 2.83
CA THR A 22 5.01 14.67 1.37
C THR A 22 5.57 13.32 0.92
N GLN A 23 5.44 13.06 -0.39
CA GLN A 23 6.02 11.85 -0.95
C GLN A 23 7.53 11.80 -0.72
N ALA A 24 8.20 12.93 -0.86
CA ALA A 24 9.63 12.99 -0.65
C ALA A 24 10.00 12.72 0.80
N GLU A 25 9.22 13.27 1.71
CA GLU A 25 9.47 13.03 3.13
C GLU A 25 9.28 11.57 3.50
N LEU A 26 8.23 10.97 2.97
CA LEU A 26 8.01 9.56 3.24
C LEU A 26 9.13 8.71 2.65
N ALA A 27 9.52 9.02 1.42
CA ALA A 27 10.58 8.28 0.76
C ALA A 27 11.88 8.34 1.57
N THR A 28 12.24 9.52 2.03
CA THR A 28 13.44 9.67 2.84
C THR A 28 13.32 8.89 4.14
N ALA A 29 12.16 8.97 4.77
CA ALA A 29 11.97 8.31 6.07
C ALA A 29 12.07 6.80 5.97
N VAL A 30 11.62 6.22 4.85
CA VAL A 30 11.66 4.77 4.71
C VAL A 30 12.83 4.28 3.85
N GLY A 31 13.64 5.21 3.35
CA GLY A 31 14.88 4.82 2.67
C GLY A 31 14.72 4.37 1.22
N VAL A 32 13.78 4.92 0.50
CA VAL A 32 13.63 4.61 -0.91
C VAL A 32 13.50 5.89 -1.71
N SER A 33 13.46 5.76 -3.02
CA SER A 33 13.30 6.95 -3.87
C SER A 33 11.85 7.42 -3.84
N ARG A 34 11.66 8.68 -4.16
CA ARG A 34 10.32 9.22 -4.27
C ARG A 34 9.52 8.47 -5.33
N GLN A 35 10.17 8.07 -6.41
CA GLN A 35 9.48 7.34 -7.46
C GLN A 35 8.91 6.01 -6.93
N THR A 36 9.61 5.38 -6.02
CA THR A 36 9.11 4.15 -5.42
C THR A 36 7.83 4.42 -4.63
N ILE A 37 7.77 5.55 -3.94
CA ILE A 37 6.56 5.91 -3.21
C ILE A 37 5.43 6.19 -4.20
N ILE A 38 5.72 6.92 -5.27
CA ILE A 38 4.70 7.21 -6.27
C ILE A 38 4.14 5.92 -6.85
N SER A 39 5.02 5.01 -7.23
CA SER A 39 4.57 3.75 -7.82
C SER A 39 3.79 2.91 -6.83
N THR A 40 4.20 2.95 -5.58
CA THR A 40 3.48 2.23 -4.53
C THR A 40 2.07 2.79 -4.37
N GLU A 41 1.95 4.10 -4.34
CA GLU A 41 0.64 4.72 -4.16
C GLU A 41 -0.28 4.46 -5.34
N GLN A 42 0.29 4.33 -6.53
CA GLN A 42 -0.51 4.06 -7.71
C GLN A 42 -0.88 2.60 -7.86
N GLY A 43 -0.31 1.75 -7.04
CA GLY A 43 -0.59 0.33 -7.14
C GLY A 43 0.25 -0.39 -8.18
N ASP A 44 1.20 0.31 -8.79
CA ASP A 44 2.04 -0.27 -9.82
C ASP A 44 3.21 -1.07 -9.26
N TYR A 45 3.48 -0.89 -8.00
CA TYR A 45 4.62 -1.52 -7.36
C TYR A 45 4.17 -2.09 -6.02
N SER A 46 4.49 -3.34 -5.80
CA SER A 46 4.15 -3.98 -4.53
C SER A 46 5.38 -3.93 -3.64
N PRO A 47 5.33 -3.20 -2.55
CA PRO A 47 6.50 -3.09 -1.70
C PRO A 47 6.79 -4.41 -1.00
N SER A 48 8.05 -4.59 -0.64
CA SER A 48 8.40 -5.73 0.18
C SER A 48 7.71 -5.61 1.52
N VAL A 49 7.67 -6.70 2.26
CA VAL A 49 7.08 -6.67 3.59
C VAL A 49 7.80 -5.66 4.46
N TYR A 50 9.14 -5.60 4.37
CA TYR A 50 9.89 -4.66 5.18
C TYR A 50 9.54 -3.22 4.82
N LEU A 51 9.44 -2.92 3.53
CA LEU A 51 9.10 -1.57 3.14
C LEU A 51 7.68 -1.22 3.60
N ALA A 52 6.76 -2.16 3.46
CA ALA A 52 5.39 -1.91 3.89
C ALA A 52 5.33 -1.66 5.39
N LEU A 53 6.11 -2.41 6.17
CA LEU A 53 6.15 -2.20 7.61
C LEU A 53 6.74 -0.83 7.96
N ARG A 54 7.76 -0.40 7.24
CA ARG A 54 8.36 0.91 7.50
C ARG A 54 7.39 2.02 7.15
N ILE A 55 6.69 1.88 6.03
CA ILE A 55 5.70 2.88 5.64
C ILE A 55 4.63 2.97 6.72
N ALA A 56 4.15 1.82 7.18
CA ALA A 56 3.12 1.81 8.21
C ALA A 56 3.61 2.49 9.49
N ALA A 57 4.85 2.22 9.87
CA ALA A 57 5.40 2.82 11.08
C ALA A 57 5.47 4.34 10.96
N VAL A 58 5.95 4.83 9.82
CA VAL A 58 6.07 6.27 9.63
C VAL A 58 4.71 6.93 9.63
N LEU A 59 3.72 6.27 9.07
CA LEU A 59 2.37 6.83 8.98
C LEU A 59 1.51 6.48 10.19
N THR A 60 2.10 5.89 11.21
CA THR A 60 1.41 5.47 12.42
C THR A 60 0.15 4.69 12.09
N SER A 61 0.30 3.74 11.20
CA SER A 61 -0.80 2.93 10.74
C SER A 61 -0.34 1.47 10.76
N THR A 62 -1.15 0.59 10.22
CA THR A 62 -0.76 -0.81 10.12
C THR A 62 -0.70 -1.19 8.65
N VAL A 63 0.02 -2.26 8.35
CA VAL A 63 0.09 -2.74 6.98
C VAL A 63 -1.30 -3.12 6.50
N GLU A 64 -2.08 -3.73 7.36
CA GLU A 64 -3.43 -4.15 6.99
C GLU A 64 -4.32 -2.96 6.64
N ASP A 65 -4.14 -1.85 7.34
CA ASP A 65 -4.93 -0.67 7.03
C ASP A 65 -4.48 -0.02 5.74
N LEU A 66 -3.19 -0.01 5.49
CA LEU A 66 -2.68 0.66 4.30
C LEU A 66 -2.83 -0.17 3.06
N PHE A 67 -2.73 -1.48 3.19
CA PHE A 67 -2.77 -2.38 2.04
C PHE A 67 -3.83 -3.44 2.25
N PRO A 68 -5.10 -3.03 2.28
CA PRO A 68 -6.15 -4.01 2.53
C PRO A 68 -6.22 -4.97 1.37
N LEU A 69 -6.46 -6.21 1.69
CA LEU A 69 -6.67 -7.21 0.65
C LEU A 69 -7.99 -6.89 0.00
N SER A 70 -8.01 -7.01 -1.30
CA SER A 70 -9.26 -6.77 -1.96
C SER A 70 -10.20 -7.87 -1.55
N GLU A 71 -11.46 -7.61 -1.66
CA GLU A 71 -12.35 -8.59 -1.30
C GLU A 71 -12.34 -9.58 -2.31
N GLN A 72 -11.70 -10.63 -2.14
CA GLN A 72 -11.69 -11.79 -2.99
C GLN A 72 -12.31 -12.88 -2.21
N PRO A 73 -13.59 -12.90 -2.14
CA PRO A 73 -14.24 -13.88 -1.29
C PRO A 73 -13.90 -15.30 -1.68
N THR A 74 -13.61 -15.53 -2.94
CA THR A 74 -13.28 -16.87 -3.34
C THR A 74 -12.02 -17.35 -2.68
N HIS A 75 -11.14 -16.47 -2.34
CA HIS A 75 -9.95 -16.87 -1.68
C HIS A 75 -10.23 -17.44 -0.33
N ALA A 76 -11.01 -16.75 0.45
CA ALA A 76 -11.36 -17.24 1.76
C ALA A 76 -12.10 -18.54 1.68
N SER A 77 -12.98 -18.65 0.71
CA SER A 77 -13.73 -19.89 0.54
C SER A 77 -12.82 -21.03 0.22
N ALA A 78 -11.86 -20.80 -0.64
CA ALA A 78 -10.94 -21.85 -1.03
C ALA A 78 -10.15 -22.34 0.16
N LEU A 79 -9.73 -21.46 1.02
CA LEU A 79 -8.96 -21.85 2.18
C LEU A 79 -9.79 -22.58 3.21
N GLU A 80 -11.06 -22.29 3.26
CA GLU A 80 -11.91 -22.95 4.20
C GLU A 80 -12.39 -24.27 3.72
N GLN A 81 -12.23 -24.55 2.45
CA GLN A 81 -12.67 -25.83 1.96
C GLN A 81 -11.66 -26.86 2.34
N PRO A 82 -12.04 -27.91 2.92
CA PRO A 82 -11.11 -28.97 3.28
C PRO A 82 -10.54 -29.65 2.05
#